data_1736476f7bb620b4d69912755c59090e
#
_entry.id   1736476f7bb620b4d69912755c59090e
#
_cell.length_a   1.000
_cell.length_b   1.000
_cell.length_c   1.000
_cell.angle_alpha   90.00
_cell.angle_beta   90.00
_cell.angle_gamma   90.00
#
_symmetry.space_group_name_H-M   'P 1'
#
loop_
_entity.id
_entity.type
_entity.pdbx_description
1 polymer ?
#
loop_
_entity_poly.entity_id
_entity_poly.type
_entity_poly.pdbx_seq_one_letter_code
_entity_poly.pdbx_strand_id
1 'polypeptide(L)'
;EGECELHGQPIGNTGADYTKTLLNLGANPENPFDIFDDVGAFYKNLLKEKTAKAAEKKTEINAWRQENKALSDKLDFFLSGKLPELDFESIAHKDGLATRAASSGVLGYLAENVENMIVSSADLSNSDKTDGFLKKTHALQKGDFTGSFLQAGVAELTMACIANGLALHGGIIPVVATFFVFSDYMKPAIRLSGIQELGVKFVWTHDAFRVGEDGPTHQPVEQEAQIRLLEKLKNHSGKPSFLALRPADSAETSVAWKMALENTNTPTGLILSRQGIKDIP
;
A
#
# COMPACT_ATOMS: atom_id res chain seq x y z
N GLU A 1 -0.92 8.56 -36.88
CA GLU A 1 -0.18 7.65 -35.99
C GLU A 1 1.06 7.11 -36.70
N GLY A 2 2.11 6.81 -35.95
CA GLY A 2 3.37 6.26 -36.48
C GLY A 2 4.53 7.25 -36.57
N GLU A 3 4.31 8.53 -36.32
CA GLU A 3 5.37 9.54 -36.25
C GLU A 3 5.62 9.97 -34.81
N CYS A 4 6.80 9.64 -34.28
CA CYS A 4 7.15 9.92 -32.88
C CYS A 4 7.17 11.44 -32.58
N GLU A 5 7.41 12.25 -33.60
CA GLU A 5 7.47 13.72 -33.48
C GLU A 5 6.12 14.36 -33.15
N LEU A 6 5.02 13.64 -33.44
CA LEU A 6 3.66 14.11 -33.17
C LEU A 6 3.22 13.85 -31.71
N HIS A 7 3.98 13.06 -30.97
CA HIS A 7 3.63 12.75 -29.58
C HIS A 7 3.56 14.02 -28.72
N GLY A 8 2.40 14.24 -28.11
CA GLY A 8 2.17 15.38 -27.22
C GLY A 8 2.02 16.74 -27.92
N GLN A 9 2.00 16.77 -29.28
CA GLN A 9 1.83 18.02 -30.00
C GLN A 9 0.34 18.38 -30.14
N PRO A 10 0.01 19.70 -30.03
CA PRO A 10 -1.32 20.19 -30.39
C PRO A 10 -1.65 19.90 -31.88
N ILE A 11 -2.91 19.69 -32.19
CA ILE A 11 -3.37 19.36 -33.54
C ILE A 11 -2.81 20.31 -34.60
N GLY A 12 -2.79 21.63 -34.34
CA GLY A 12 -2.27 22.63 -35.27
C GLY A 12 -0.77 22.46 -35.57
N ASN A 13 0.02 21.94 -34.64
CA ASN A 13 1.45 21.70 -34.85
C ASN A 13 1.74 20.44 -35.67
N THR A 14 0.75 19.58 -35.84
CA THR A 14 0.86 18.34 -36.62
C THR A 14 0.49 18.51 -38.08
N GLY A 15 0.26 19.75 -38.55
CA GLY A 15 -0.21 20.05 -39.89
C GLY A 15 -1.69 19.82 -40.14
N ALA A 16 -2.47 19.39 -39.14
CA ALA A 16 -3.88 19.25 -39.19
C ALA A 16 -4.60 20.59 -38.93
N ASP A 17 -5.71 20.82 -39.61
CA ASP A 17 -6.56 22.00 -39.40
C ASP A 17 -7.51 21.74 -38.22
N TYR A 18 -7.37 22.50 -37.16
CA TYR A 18 -8.18 22.34 -35.94
C TYR A 18 -9.69 22.55 -36.23
N THR A 19 -10.03 23.60 -36.96
CA THR A 19 -11.42 23.93 -37.30
C THR A 19 -12.07 22.82 -38.14
N LYS A 20 -11.37 22.32 -39.16
CA LYS A 20 -11.86 21.19 -39.98
C LYS A 20 -11.98 19.92 -39.15
N THR A 21 -11.05 19.68 -38.21
CA THR A 21 -11.14 18.52 -37.33
C THR A 21 -12.39 18.58 -36.46
N LEU A 22 -12.71 19.72 -35.86
CA LEU A 22 -13.95 19.91 -35.10
C LEU A 22 -15.19 19.69 -35.95
N LEU A 23 -15.25 20.30 -37.13
CA LEU A 23 -16.38 20.13 -38.08
C LEU A 23 -16.58 18.66 -38.48
N ASN A 24 -15.49 17.94 -38.77
CA ASN A 24 -15.53 16.52 -39.11
C ASN A 24 -16.03 15.64 -37.97
N LEU A 25 -15.79 16.06 -36.71
CA LEU A 25 -16.31 15.40 -35.52
C LEU A 25 -17.72 15.84 -35.13
N GLY A 26 -18.34 16.74 -35.92
CA GLY A 26 -19.68 17.27 -35.66
C GLY A 26 -19.71 18.34 -34.55
N ALA A 27 -18.56 18.86 -34.10
CA ALA A 27 -18.48 19.91 -33.12
C ALA A 27 -18.57 21.32 -33.74
N ASN A 28 -18.98 22.29 -32.93
CA ASN A 28 -19.03 23.69 -33.30
C ASN A 28 -17.67 24.37 -33.02
N PRO A 29 -16.92 24.85 -34.03
CA PRO A 29 -15.64 25.53 -33.81
C PRO A 29 -15.74 26.82 -32.99
N GLU A 30 -16.90 27.50 -33.03
CA GLU A 30 -17.16 28.73 -32.25
C GLU A 30 -17.40 28.41 -30.74
N ASN A 31 -17.81 27.16 -30.44
CA ASN A 31 -17.98 26.66 -29.09
C ASN A 31 -17.45 25.23 -28.98
N PRO A 32 -16.13 25.02 -28.98
CA PRO A 32 -15.49 23.69 -29.05
C PRO A 32 -15.66 22.84 -27.81
N PHE A 33 -16.12 23.43 -26.70
CA PHE A 33 -16.39 22.75 -25.43
C PHE A 33 -17.87 22.47 -25.20
N ASP A 34 -18.71 22.70 -26.21
CA ASP A 34 -20.13 22.35 -26.14
C ASP A 34 -20.34 20.85 -26.05
N ILE A 35 -21.23 20.42 -25.16
CA ILE A 35 -21.55 19.01 -24.97
C ILE A 35 -22.73 18.65 -25.84
N PHE A 36 -22.59 17.65 -26.68
CA PHE A 36 -23.69 17.17 -27.54
C PHE A 36 -24.91 16.79 -26.69
N ASP A 37 -26.09 17.12 -27.18
CA ASP A 37 -27.34 16.97 -26.44
C ASP A 37 -27.60 15.51 -25.99
N ASP A 38 -27.30 14.54 -26.84
CA ASP A 38 -27.45 13.11 -26.56
C ASP A 38 -26.47 12.65 -25.45
N VAL A 39 -25.25 13.14 -25.50
CA VAL A 39 -24.22 12.90 -24.43
C VAL A 39 -24.68 13.53 -23.12
N GLY A 40 -25.16 14.78 -23.18
CA GLY A 40 -25.70 15.48 -22.03
C GLY A 40 -26.89 14.76 -21.41
N ALA A 41 -27.82 14.28 -22.22
CA ALA A 41 -28.98 13.52 -21.79
C ALA A 41 -28.58 12.17 -21.18
N PHE A 42 -27.65 11.45 -21.81
CA PHE A 42 -27.13 10.19 -21.27
C PHE A 42 -26.55 10.36 -19.88
N TYR A 43 -25.64 11.31 -19.69
CA TYR A 43 -25.01 11.52 -18.38
C TYR A 43 -25.98 12.05 -17.31
N LYS A 44 -26.98 12.88 -17.68
CA LYS A 44 -28.05 13.29 -16.74
C LYS A 44 -28.85 12.08 -16.24
N ASN A 45 -29.21 11.17 -17.12
CA ASN A 45 -29.92 9.94 -16.75
C ASN A 45 -29.06 9.03 -15.87
N LEU A 46 -27.80 8.80 -16.27
CA LEU A 46 -26.85 8.01 -15.48
C LEU A 46 -26.63 8.60 -14.07
N LEU A 47 -26.49 9.91 -13.96
CA LEU A 47 -26.35 10.60 -12.68
C LEU A 47 -27.60 10.41 -11.81
N LYS A 48 -28.80 10.54 -12.38
CA LYS A 48 -30.07 10.30 -11.68
C LYS A 48 -30.15 8.88 -11.11
N GLU A 49 -29.81 7.88 -11.92
CA GLU A 49 -29.78 6.47 -11.47
C GLU A 49 -28.77 6.24 -10.36
N LYS A 50 -27.53 6.74 -10.53
CA LYS A 50 -26.49 6.61 -9.51
C LYS A 50 -26.85 7.31 -8.21
N THR A 51 -27.47 8.49 -8.28
CA THR A 51 -27.93 9.24 -7.12
C THR A 51 -29.03 8.48 -6.36
N ALA A 52 -29.98 7.88 -7.10
CA ALA A 52 -31.04 7.06 -6.48
C ALA A 52 -30.44 5.83 -5.77
N LYS A 53 -29.53 5.08 -6.44
CA LYS A 53 -28.82 3.94 -5.83
C LYS A 53 -28.00 4.34 -4.61
N ALA A 54 -27.34 5.50 -4.64
CA ALA A 54 -26.57 6.01 -3.51
C ALA A 54 -27.48 6.36 -2.31
N ALA A 55 -28.66 6.93 -2.57
CA ALA A 55 -29.64 7.22 -1.53
C ALA A 55 -30.20 5.95 -0.88
N GLU A 56 -30.53 4.94 -1.69
CA GLU A 56 -30.96 3.62 -1.22
C GLU A 56 -29.87 2.97 -0.34
N LYS A 57 -28.63 2.91 -0.84
CA LYS A 57 -27.49 2.37 -0.07
C LYS A 57 -27.27 3.11 1.26
N LYS A 58 -27.41 4.42 1.26
CA LYS A 58 -27.29 5.23 2.49
C LYS A 58 -28.35 4.84 3.50
N THR A 59 -29.59 4.58 3.04
CA THR A 59 -30.68 4.12 3.91
C THR A 59 -30.39 2.74 4.48
N GLU A 60 -29.95 1.79 3.66
CA GLU A 60 -29.56 0.44 4.10
C GLU A 60 -28.43 0.48 5.13
N ILE A 61 -27.39 1.27 4.88
CA ILE A 61 -26.25 1.41 5.81
C ILE A 61 -26.72 2.02 7.14
N ASN A 62 -27.59 3.00 7.11
CA ASN A 62 -28.10 3.60 8.34
C ASN A 62 -28.94 2.61 9.17
N ALA A 63 -29.79 1.82 8.52
CA ALA A 63 -30.54 0.74 9.18
C ALA A 63 -29.61 -0.30 9.79
N TRP A 64 -28.64 -0.79 9.01
CA TRP A 64 -27.63 -1.75 9.49
C TRP A 64 -26.87 -1.21 10.71
N ARG A 65 -26.46 0.08 10.70
CA ARG A 65 -25.77 0.71 11.83
C ARG A 65 -26.59 0.76 13.11
N GLN A 66 -27.90 0.93 12.98
CA GLN A 66 -28.82 0.91 14.14
C GLN A 66 -28.97 -0.50 14.71
N GLU A 67 -29.10 -1.48 13.84
CA GLU A 67 -29.25 -2.89 14.22
C GLU A 67 -27.95 -3.51 14.74
N ASN A 68 -26.79 -3.00 14.29
CA ASN A 68 -25.47 -3.59 14.59
C ASN A 68 -24.55 -2.55 15.25
N LYS A 69 -24.98 -1.95 16.36
CA LYS A 69 -24.26 -0.84 17.01
C LYS A 69 -22.78 -1.13 17.27
N ALA A 70 -22.44 -2.29 17.86
CA ALA A 70 -21.06 -2.66 18.18
C ALA A 70 -20.18 -2.77 16.92
N LEU A 71 -20.70 -3.38 15.82
CA LEU A 71 -19.99 -3.49 14.55
C LEU A 71 -19.86 -2.12 13.86
N SER A 72 -20.87 -1.27 13.99
CA SER A 72 -20.82 0.10 13.48
C SER A 72 -19.72 0.92 14.17
N ASP A 73 -19.64 0.85 15.50
CA ASP A 73 -18.63 1.56 16.28
C ASP A 73 -17.21 1.05 15.94
N LYS A 74 -17.06 -0.27 15.75
CA LYS A 74 -15.81 -0.89 15.29
C LYS A 74 -15.42 -0.39 13.89
N LEU A 75 -16.37 -0.37 12.95
CA LEU A 75 -16.13 0.15 11.60
C LEU A 75 -15.69 1.63 11.62
N ASP A 76 -16.35 2.43 12.43
CA ASP A 76 -16.01 3.85 12.57
C ASP A 76 -14.62 4.04 13.21
N PHE A 77 -14.25 3.17 14.16
CA PHE A 77 -12.90 3.13 14.72
C PHE A 77 -11.86 2.81 13.64
N PHE A 78 -12.07 1.76 12.83
CA PHE A 78 -11.15 1.40 11.74
C PHE A 78 -11.03 2.52 10.70
N LEU A 79 -12.15 3.09 10.28
CA LEU A 79 -12.16 4.19 9.29
C LEU A 79 -11.55 5.49 9.83
N SER A 80 -11.48 5.65 11.16
CA SER A 80 -10.84 6.82 11.77
C SER A 80 -9.32 6.82 11.63
N GLY A 81 -8.70 5.69 11.24
CA GLY A 81 -7.24 5.51 11.17
C GLY A 81 -6.54 5.46 12.53
N LYS A 82 -7.30 5.40 13.62
CA LYS A 82 -6.73 5.27 14.97
C LYS A 82 -6.22 3.85 15.20
N LEU A 83 -5.14 3.75 15.97
CA LEU A 83 -4.63 2.48 16.46
C LEU A 83 -5.27 2.14 17.81
N PRO A 84 -5.42 0.84 18.14
CA PRO A 84 -5.69 0.44 19.50
C PRO A 84 -4.47 0.77 20.41
N GLU A 85 -4.65 0.68 21.69
CA GLU A 85 -3.55 0.79 22.65
C GLU A 85 -2.65 -0.45 22.51
N LEU A 86 -1.36 -0.23 22.22
CA LEU A 86 -0.39 -1.29 21.94
C LEU A 86 0.80 -1.17 22.89
N ASP A 87 1.12 -2.25 23.58
CA ASP A 87 2.28 -2.36 24.47
C ASP A 87 3.44 -3.09 23.79
N PHE A 88 4.27 -2.35 23.06
CA PHE A 88 5.45 -2.88 22.39
C PHE A 88 6.54 -3.32 23.35
N GLU A 89 6.57 -2.80 24.59
CA GLU A 89 7.56 -3.17 25.61
C GLU A 89 7.30 -4.56 26.17
N SER A 90 6.06 -5.04 26.11
CA SER A 90 5.71 -6.40 26.52
C SER A 90 6.20 -7.49 25.56
N ILE A 91 6.67 -7.13 24.37
CA ILE A 91 7.12 -8.09 23.34
C ILE A 91 8.52 -8.58 23.70
N ALA A 92 8.61 -9.78 24.27
CA ALA A 92 9.89 -10.38 24.63
C ALA A 92 10.61 -10.94 23.39
N HIS A 93 11.86 -10.59 23.22
CA HIS A 93 12.76 -11.14 22.21
C HIS A 93 13.85 -11.98 22.85
N LYS A 94 14.32 -12.99 22.10
CA LYS A 94 15.54 -13.73 22.48
C LYS A 94 16.75 -12.92 22.01
N ASP A 95 17.85 -12.99 22.77
CA ASP A 95 19.11 -12.35 22.37
C ASP A 95 19.65 -12.96 21.06
N GLY A 96 20.26 -12.14 20.25
CA GLY A 96 20.94 -12.57 19.01
C GLY A 96 20.02 -12.88 17.84
N LEU A 97 18.76 -12.45 17.86
CA LEU A 97 17.85 -12.66 16.73
C LEU A 97 18.27 -11.85 15.50
N ALA A 98 17.97 -12.41 14.32
CA ALA A 98 17.85 -11.58 13.11
C ALA A 98 16.65 -10.62 13.26
N THR A 99 16.76 -9.38 12.77
CA THR A 99 15.67 -8.43 12.92
C THR A 99 14.39 -8.87 12.19
N ARG A 100 14.49 -9.69 11.12
CA ARG A 100 13.30 -10.35 10.51
C ARG A 100 12.61 -11.31 11.49
N ALA A 101 13.37 -12.00 12.37
CA ALA A 101 12.79 -12.91 13.34
C ALA A 101 12.17 -12.14 14.52
N ALA A 102 12.78 -11.04 14.95
CA ALA A 102 12.17 -10.11 15.89
C ALA A 102 10.88 -9.52 15.34
N SER A 103 10.87 -9.10 14.06
CA SER A 103 9.67 -8.65 13.32
C SER A 103 8.57 -9.71 13.29
N SER A 104 8.92 -11.01 13.18
CA SER A 104 7.94 -12.11 13.28
C SER A 104 7.22 -12.14 14.62
N GLY A 105 7.95 -11.89 15.72
CA GLY A 105 7.36 -11.77 17.04
C GLY A 105 6.39 -10.60 17.17
N VAL A 106 6.82 -9.43 16.65
CA VAL A 106 5.96 -8.23 16.61
C VAL A 106 4.71 -8.47 15.74
N LEU A 107 4.87 -9.07 14.58
CA LEU A 107 3.73 -9.40 13.69
C LEU A 107 2.76 -10.39 14.36
N GLY A 108 3.26 -11.37 15.12
CA GLY A 108 2.41 -12.26 15.91
C GLY A 108 1.61 -11.51 16.98
N TYR A 109 2.23 -10.56 17.68
CA TYR A 109 1.55 -9.68 18.64
C TYR A 109 0.50 -8.79 17.95
N LEU A 110 0.85 -8.20 16.80
CA LEU A 110 -0.08 -7.35 16.04
C LEU A 110 -1.28 -8.12 15.49
N ALA A 111 -1.11 -9.38 15.11
CA ALA A 111 -2.22 -10.23 14.64
C ALA A 111 -3.30 -10.45 15.72
N GLU A 112 -2.90 -10.43 16.99
CA GLU A 112 -3.81 -10.59 18.13
C GLU A 112 -4.44 -9.27 18.61
N ASN A 113 -3.81 -8.12 18.29
CA ASN A 113 -4.19 -6.83 18.85
C ASN A 113 -4.67 -5.80 17.81
N VAL A 114 -4.46 -6.03 16.50
CA VAL A 114 -4.82 -5.11 15.41
C VAL A 114 -5.65 -5.84 14.38
N GLU A 115 -6.96 -5.91 14.61
CA GLU A 115 -7.89 -6.72 13.82
C GLU A 115 -7.99 -6.29 12.34
N ASN A 116 -7.81 -5.00 12.06
CA ASN A 116 -7.91 -4.44 10.70
C ASN A 116 -6.57 -4.39 9.95
N MET A 117 -5.57 -5.16 10.37
CA MET A 117 -4.33 -5.33 9.63
C MET A 117 -4.46 -6.47 8.62
N ILE A 118 -4.00 -6.24 7.40
CA ILE A 118 -3.84 -7.29 6.38
C ILE A 118 -2.37 -7.39 6.02
N VAL A 119 -1.79 -8.57 6.22
CA VAL A 119 -0.40 -8.86 5.88
C VAL A 119 -0.35 -9.72 4.61
N SER A 120 0.59 -9.45 3.73
CA SER A 120 0.83 -10.22 2.51
C SER A 120 2.30 -10.52 2.34
N SER A 121 2.58 -11.64 1.69
CA SER A 121 3.93 -12.03 1.28
C SER A 121 3.94 -12.50 -0.18
N ALA A 122 5.05 -12.25 -0.88
CA ALA A 122 5.28 -12.71 -2.25
C ALA A 122 5.74 -14.18 -2.29
N ASP A 123 4.94 -15.07 -1.66
CA ASP A 123 5.20 -16.51 -1.51
C ASP A 123 6.47 -16.86 -0.69
N LEU A 124 6.85 -15.99 0.23
CA LEU A 124 8.07 -16.06 1.01
C LEU A 124 7.85 -16.05 2.54
N SER A 125 6.62 -16.22 3.02
CA SER A 125 6.22 -15.96 4.41
C SER A 125 7.06 -16.70 5.45
N ASN A 126 7.52 -17.92 5.14
CA ASN A 126 8.41 -18.70 6.01
C ASN A 126 9.82 -18.10 6.09
N SER A 127 10.25 -17.37 5.09
CA SER A 127 11.59 -16.79 4.96
C SER A 127 11.62 -15.29 5.30
N ASP A 128 10.68 -14.50 4.82
CA ASP A 128 10.53 -13.10 5.20
C ASP A 128 9.93 -12.93 6.61
N LYS A 129 9.52 -14.05 7.22
CA LYS A 129 9.04 -14.15 8.59
C LYS A 129 7.68 -13.48 8.85
N THR A 130 6.90 -13.21 7.82
CA THR A 130 5.49 -12.84 7.98
C THR A 130 4.61 -14.02 8.44
N ASP A 131 5.14 -15.24 8.44
CA ASP A 131 4.50 -16.42 9.02
C ASP A 131 4.18 -16.26 10.51
N GLY A 132 4.86 -15.35 11.23
CA GLY A 132 4.51 -14.98 12.60
C GLY A 132 3.09 -14.42 12.71
N PHE A 133 2.68 -13.61 11.74
CA PHE A 133 1.30 -13.13 11.63
C PHE A 133 0.35 -14.25 11.18
N LEU A 134 0.70 -14.98 10.12
CA LEU A 134 -0.14 -16.05 9.56
C LEU A 134 -0.48 -17.14 10.58
N LYS A 135 0.42 -17.48 11.50
CA LYS A 135 0.19 -18.47 12.56
C LYS A 135 -0.89 -18.06 13.57
N LYS A 136 -1.25 -16.79 13.64
CA LYS A 136 -2.27 -16.23 14.53
C LYS A 136 -3.59 -15.93 13.82
N THR A 137 -3.62 -16.06 12.51
CA THR A 137 -4.79 -15.89 11.66
C THR A 137 -4.82 -16.99 10.60
N HIS A 138 -5.52 -16.77 9.49
CA HIS A 138 -5.48 -17.63 8.33
C HIS A 138 -5.51 -16.83 7.03
N ALA A 139 -5.27 -17.50 5.91
CA ALA A 139 -5.27 -16.84 4.62
C ALA A 139 -6.69 -16.47 4.17
N LEU A 140 -6.79 -15.30 3.53
CA LEU A 140 -7.98 -14.90 2.78
C LEU A 140 -8.22 -15.90 1.64
N GLN A 141 -9.44 -16.43 1.52
CA GLN A 141 -9.80 -17.40 0.50
C GLN A 141 -11.13 -17.03 -0.16
N LYS A 142 -11.39 -17.60 -1.32
CA LYS A 142 -12.67 -17.41 -2.00
C LYS A 142 -13.82 -17.93 -1.12
N GLY A 143 -14.70 -17.02 -0.72
CA GLY A 143 -15.85 -17.34 0.15
C GLY A 143 -15.55 -17.31 1.66
N ASP A 144 -14.27 -17.09 2.05
CA ASP A 144 -13.87 -16.86 3.43
C ASP A 144 -12.96 -15.64 3.53
N PHE A 145 -13.54 -14.53 4.00
CA PHE A 145 -12.86 -13.24 4.19
C PHE A 145 -12.60 -12.94 5.67
N THR A 146 -12.66 -13.94 6.54
CA THR A 146 -12.41 -13.79 7.98
C THR A 146 -10.92 -13.84 8.33
N GLY A 147 -10.09 -14.37 7.41
CA GLY A 147 -8.63 -14.32 7.53
C GLY A 147 -8.07 -12.93 7.25
N SER A 148 -6.84 -12.69 7.70
CA SER A 148 -6.13 -11.42 7.55
C SER A 148 -4.79 -11.54 6.81
N PHE A 149 -4.53 -12.67 6.16
CA PHE A 149 -3.31 -12.90 5.41
C PHE A 149 -3.61 -13.09 3.92
N LEU A 150 -3.03 -12.24 3.07
CA LEU A 150 -3.17 -12.33 1.62
C LEU A 150 -1.97 -13.07 1.02
N GLN A 151 -2.21 -14.26 0.48
CA GLN A 151 -1.20 -15.00 -0.29
C GLN A 151 -1.15 -14.46 -1.72
N ALA A 152 -0.23 -13.54 -1.97
CA ALA A 152 -0.16 -12.84 -3.26
C ALA A 152 0.53 -13.66 -4.37
N GLY A 153 1.25 -14.75 -4.02
CA GLY A 153 2.15 -15.41 -4.95
C GLY A 153 3.40 -14.57 -5.26
N VAL A 154 4.22 -15.03 -6.19
CA VAL A 154 5.43 -14.29 -6.64
C VAL A 154 5.01 -13.13 -7.55
N ALA A 155 4.44 -12.09 -6.98
CA ALA A 155 3.85 -10.96 -7.72
C ALA A 155 3.96 -9.65 -6.93
N GLU A 156 5.18 -9.19 -6.68
CA GLU A 156 5.50 -8.04 -5.81
C GLU A 156 4.80 -6.75 -6.25
N LEU A 157 4.77 -6.46 -7.55
CA LEU A 157 4.09 -5.27 -8.06
C LEU A 157 2.59 -5.31 -7.78
N THR A 158 1.94 -6.44 -8.09
CA THR A 158 0.51 -6.62 -7.86
C THR A 158 0.17 -6.53 -6.37
N MET A 159 0.97 -7.18 -5.53
CA MET A 159 0.83 -7.15 -4.07
C MET A 159 0.92 -5.71 -3.54
N ALA A 160 1.89 -4.93 -3.99
CA ALA A 160 2.06 -3.53 -3.61
C ALA A 160 0.91 -2.64 -4.14
N CYS A 161 0.42 -2.88 -5.36
CA CYS A 161 -0.75 -2.17 -5.89
C CYS A 161 -2.03 -2.49 -5.11
N ILE A 162 -2.23 -3.75 -4.71
CA ILE A 162 -3.35 -4.15 -3.83
C ILE A 162 -3.26 -3.41 -2.49
N ALA A 163 -2.06 -3.34 -1.89
CA ALA A 163 -1.85 -2.61 -0.65
C ALA A 163 -2.21 -1.12 -0.77
N ASN A 164 -1.85 -0.48 -1.89
CA ASN A 164 -2.26 0.88 -2.18
C ASN A 164 -3.78 1.01 -2.27
N GLY A 165 -4.45 0.05 -2.93
CA GLY A 165 -5.91 0.02 -3.02
C GLY A 165 -6.58 -0.14 -1.65
N LEU A 166 -6.06 -1.00 -0.78
CA LEU A 166 -6.54 -1.20 0.58
C LEU A 166 -6.38 0.09 1.42
N ALA A 167 -5.21 0.74 1.33
CA ALA A 167 -4.97 2.00 2.02
C ALA A 167 -5.89 3.13 1.53
N LEU A 168 -6.14 3.22 0.21
CA LEU A 168 -7.07 4.19 -0.40
C LEU A 168 -8.52 3.95 0.03
N HIS A 169 -8.94 2.69 0.16
CA HIS A 169 -10.27 2.36 0.66
C HIS A 169 -10.46 2.86 2.08
N GLY A 170 -9.41 2.85 2.89
CA GLY A 170 -9.45 3.21 4.31
C GLY A 170 -9.92 2.07 5.22
N GLY A 171 -9.68 2.23 6.51
CA GLY A 171 -10.08 1.27 7.54
C GLY A 171 -9.19 0.02 7.64
N ILE A 172 -8.18 -0.12 6.81
CA ILE A 172 -7.26 -1.27 6.76
C ILE A 172 -5.82 -0.78 6.85
N ILE A 173 -5.00 -1.50 7.58
CA ILE A 173 -3.55 -1.29 7.68
C ILE A 173 -2.86 -2.34 6.81
N PRO A 174 -2.45 -2.02 5.58
CA PRO A 174 -1.80 -2.97 4.69
C PRO A 174 -0.30 -3.09 4.99
N VAL A 175 0.16 -4.34 5.07
CA VAL A 175 1.56 -4.72 5.21
C VAL A 175 1.92 -5.70 4.09
N VAL A 176 2.99 -5.43 3.35
CA VAL A 176 3.44 -6.28 2.24
C VAL A 176 4.93 -6.59 2.37
N ALA A 177 5.29 -7.85 2.19
CA ALA A 177 6.64 -8.32 2.45
C ALA A 177 7.24 -9.13 1.29
N THR A 178 8.54 -8.94 1.11
CA THR A 178 9.40 -9.72 0.22
C THR A 178 10.86 -9.57 0.66
N PHE A 179 11.81 -10.13 -0.11
CA PHE A 179 13.23 -9.85 0.10
C PHE A 179 13.59 -8.45 -0.41
N PHE A 180 14.60 -7.84 0.18
CA PHE A 180 14.92 -6.44 -0.11
C PHE A 180 15.34 -6.20 -1.56
N VAL A 181 16.06 -7.12 -2.20
CA VAL A 181 16.38 -7.01 -3.62
C VAL A 181 15.13 -6.92 -4.50
N PHE A 182 14.04 -7.59 -4.12
CA PHE A 182 12.78 -7.58 -4.88
C PHE A 182 11.92 -6.33 -4.64
N SER A 183 12.38 -5.40 -3.78
CA SER A 183 11.81 -4.04 -3.75
C SER A 183 11.84 -3.37 -5.11
N ASP A 184 12.76 -3.79 -6.01
CA ASP A 184 12.83 -3.32 -7.39
C ASP A 184 11.52 -3.50 -8.15
N TYR A 185 10.86 -4.63 -7.95
CA TYR A 185 9.57 -4.92 -8.60
C TYR A 185 8.41 -4.10 -8.00
N MET A 186 8.56 -3.58 -6.78
CA MET A 186 7.53 -2.79 -6.10
C MET A 186 7.64 -1.28 -6.36
N LYS A 187 8.75 -0.78 -6.89
CA LYS A 187 9.07 0.66 -6.97
C LYS A 187 8.00 1.52 -7.61
N PRO A 188 7.35 1.14 -8.72
CA PRO A 188 6.28 1.96 -9.29
C PRO A 188 5.12 2.15 -8.30
N ALA A 189 4.73 1.10 -7.58
CA ALA A 189 3.68 1.17 -6.57
C ALA A 189 4.11 1.97 -5.34
N ILE A 190 5.36 1.82 -4.87
CA ILE A 190 5.93 2.60 -3.76
C ILE A 190 5.91 4.09 -4.10
N ARG A 191 6.30 4.46 -5.33
CA ARG A 191 6.23 5.85 -5.80
C ARG A 191 4.81 6.39 -5.72
N LEU A 192 3.82 5.62 -6.16
CA LEU A 192 2.40 6.00 -6.09
C LEU A 192 1.92 6.11 -4.64
N SER A 193 2.37 5.23 -3.74
CA SER A 193 2.08 5.35 -2.29
C SER A 193 2.55 6.69 -1.75
N GLY A 194 3.78 7.12 -2.10
CA GLY A 194 4.33 8.41 -1.68
C GLY A 194 3.57 9.61 -2.27
N ILE A 195 3.21 9.56 -3.55
CA ILE A 195 2.42 10.62 -4.23
C ILE A 195 1.02 10.74 -3.62
N GLN A 196 0.39 9.62 -3.27
CA GLN A 196 -0.96 9.57 -2.73
C GLN A 196 -1.00 9.65 -1.19
N GLU A 197 0.15 9.81 -0.55
CA GLU A 197 0.29 9.94 0.92
C GLU A 197 -0.33 8.75 1.68
N LEU A 198 -0.08 7.52 1.20
CA LEU A 198 -0.65 6.30 1.76
C LEU A 198 0.24 5.67 2.83
N GLY A 199 -0.34 5.28 3.94
CA GLY A 199 0.35 4.65 5.07
C GLY A 199 0.65 3.15 4.88
N VAL A 200 1.04 2.70 3.68
CA VAL A 200 1.42 1.29 3.41
C VAL A 200 2.72 0.93 4.12
N LYS A 201 2.79 -0.28 4.68
CA LYS A 201 4.01 -0.81 5.32
C LYS A 201 4.66 -1.84 4.40
N PHE A 202 5.86 -1.54 3.95
CA PHE A 202 6.72 -2.42 3.17
C PHE A 202 7.72 -3.08 4.08
N VAL A 203 7.75 -4.41 4.11
CA VAL A 203 8.69 -5.18 4.93
C VAL A 203 9.65 -5.89 3.99
N TRP A 204 10.95 -5.58 4.10
CA TRP A 204 11.99 -6.13 3.26
C TRP A 204 13.06 -6.81 4.10
N THR A 205 13.15 -8.11 3.94
CA THR A 205 14.17 -8.92 4.62
C THR A 205 15.37 -9.18 3.71
N HIS A 206 16.42 -9.81 4.24
CA HIS A 206 17.66 -10.07 3.48
C HIS A 206 18.32 -8.76 3.05
N ASP A 207 18.64 -7.91 4.01
CA ASP A 207 19.13 -6.54 3.87
C ASP A 207 20.58 -6.38 3.37
N ALA A 208 21.17 -7.41 2.77
CA ALA A 208 22.56 -7.55 2.36
C ALA A 208 23.55 -7.85 3.50
N PHE A 209 23.21 -7.68 4.77
CA PHE A 209 24.12 -8.01 5.87
C PHE A 209 24.31 -9.52 5.99
N ARG A 210 25.47 -10.01 5.55
CA ARG A 210 25.88 -11.44 5.60
C ARG A 210 24.87 -12.40 4.94
N VAL A 211 24.22 -12.00 3.86
CA VAL A 211 23.24 -12.85 3.16
C VAL A 211 23.91 -14.08 2.52
N GLY A 212 25.01 -13.90 1.84
CA GLY A 212 25.99 -14.89 1.39
C GLY A 212 25.47 -16.01 0.47
N GLU A 213 24.87 -17.02 1.03
CA GLU A 213 24.50 -18.27 0.33
C GLU A 213 23.37 -18.11 -0.69
N ASP A 214 22.55 -17.08 -0.60
CA ASP A 214 21.47 -16.83 -1.58
C ASP A 214 22.01 -16.35 -2.95
N GLY A 215 23.27 -15.92 -2.98
CA GLY A 215 23.98 -15.54 -4.20
C GLY A 215 23.58 -14.16 -4.76
N PRO A 216 24.14 -13.78 -5.92
CA PRO A 216 24.02 -12.43 -6.47
C PRO A 216 22.60 -12.06 -6.89
N THR A 217 21.73 -13.01 -7.20
CA THR A 217 20.33 -12.76 -7.57
C THR A 217 19.48 -12.30 -6.40
N HIS A 218 19.94 -12.49 -5.17
CA HIS A 218 19.21 -12.15 -3.93
C HIS A 218 19.95 -11.11 -3.09
N GLN A 219 21.06 -10.59 -3.59
CA GLN A 219 21.93 -9.66 -2.87
C GLN A 219 21.54 -8.22 -3.20
N PRO A 220 20.92 -7.46 -2.29
CA PRO A 220 20.68 -6.04 -2.51
C PRO A 220 22.00 -5.26 -2.46
N VAL A 221 22.21 -4.37 -3.40
CA VAL A 221 23.41 -3.53 -3.52
C VAL A 221 23.00 -2.05 -3.54
N GLU A 222 22.27 -1.64 -4.57
CA GLU A 222 21.83 -0.26 -4.76
C GLU A 222 20.47 0.04 -4.11
N GLN A 223 19.71 -0.96 -3.68
CA GLN A 223 18.33 -0.80 -3.18
C GLN A 223 18.24 0.14 -1.99
N GLU A 224 19.21 0.07 -1.06
CA GLU A 224 19.19 0.98 0.09
C GLU A 224 19.36 2.44 -0.34
N ALA A 225 20.28 2.73 -1.25
CA ALA A 225 20.49 4.09 -1.75
C ALA A 225 19.23 4.62 -2.46
N GLN A 226 18.55 3.76 -3.22
CA GLN A 226 17.32 4.11 -3.92
C GLN A 226 16.17 4.39 -2.94
N ILE A 227 15.99 3.57 -1.91
CA ILE A 227 14.97 3.78 -0.88
C ILE A 227 15.28 5.04 -0.05
N ARG A 228 16.55 5.25 0.34
CA ARG A 228 16.97 6.48 1.02
C ARG A 228 16.75 7.75 0.19
N LEU A 229 16.81 7.65 -1.13
CA LEU A 229 16.49 8.78 -2.01
C LEU A 229 15.01 9.17 -1.88
N LEU A 230 14.10 8.21 -1.74
CA LEU A 230 12.67 8.50 -1.58
C LEU A 230 12.37 9.32 -0.32
N GLU A 231 13.15 9.17 0.75
CA GLU A 231 13.00 9.99 1.98
C GLU A 231 13.30 11.47 1.74
N LYS A 232 14.17 11.78 0.77
CA LYS A 232 14.57 13.16 0.44
C LYS A 232 13.57 13.85 -0.47
N LEU A 233 12.70 13.10 -1.13
CA LEU A 233 11.63 13.65 -1.94
C LEU A 233 10.51 14.17 -1.02
N LYS A 234 9.82 15.22 -1.50
CA LYS A 234 8.67 15.78 -0.79
C LYS A 234 7.37 15.32 -1.45
N ASN A 235 6.39 14.99 -0.63
CA ASN A 235 5.02 14.74 -1.05
C ASN A 235 4.25 16.07 -1.18
N HIS A 236 2.95 16.00 -1.52
CA HIS A 236 2.11 17.19 -1.69
C HIS A 236 1.99 18.02 -0.40
N SER A 237 2.03 17.37 0.76
CA SER A 237 2.00 18.03 2.08
C SER A 237 3.36 18.61 2.50
N GLY A 238 4.39 18.55 1.64
CA GLY A 238 5.74 19.04 1.93
C GLY A 238 6.54 18.18 2.92
N LYS A 239 6.05 17.01 3.28
CA LYS A 239 6.73 16.04 4.15
C LYS A 239 7.61 15.08 3.33
N PRO A 240 8.55 14.33 3.93
CA PRO A 240 9.22 13.24 3.24
C PRO A 240 8.22 12.27 2.62
N SER A 241 8.46 11.84 1.38
CA SER A 241 7.54 10.97 0.66
C SER A 241 7.64 9.49 1.07
N PHE A 242 8.59 9.17 1.94
CA PHE A 242 8.86 7.82 2.42
C PHE A 242 9.54 7.87 3.79
N LEU A 243 9.31 6.86 4.63
CA LEU A 243 10.04 6.63 5.90
C LEU A 243 10.78 5.29 5.78
N ALA A 244 12.12 5.32 5.77
CA ALA A 244 12.94 4.12 5.75
C ALA A 244 13.50 3.82 7.15
N LEU A 245 13.19 2.64 7.68
CA LEU A 245 13.63 2.17 8.99
C LEU A 245 14.50 0.92 8.82
N ARG A 246 15.69 0.93 9.37
CA ARG A 246 16.60 -0.22 9.38
C ARG A 246 17.09 -0.46 10.80
N PRO A 247 16.31 -1.20 11.62
CA PRO A 247 16.65 -1.48 13.00
C PRO A 247 17.91 -2.34 13.10
N ALA A 248 18.75 -2.03 14.10
CA ALA A 248 20.02 -2.73 14.32
C ALA A 248 19.84 -4.02 15.13
N ASP A 249 18.80 -4.12 15.97
CA ASP A 249 18.57 -5.26 16.86
C ASP A 249 17.06 -5.51 17.10
N SER A 250 16.77 -6.41 18.03
CA SER A 250 15.41 -6.81 18.38
C SER A 250 14.59 -5.69 19.02
N ALA A 251 15.20 -4.91 19.90
CA ALA A 251 14.54 -3.80 20.59
C ALA A 251 14.19 -2.68 19.61
N GLU A 252 15.17 -2.28 18.78
CA GLU A 252 14.93 -1.31 17.71
C GLU A 252 13.89 -1.80 16.70
N THR A 253 13.77 -3.12 16.47
CA THR A 253 12.72 -3.67 15.58
C THR A 253 11.33 -3.41 16.14
N SER A 254 11.10 -3.55 17.44
CA SER A 254 9.83 -3.21 18.09
C SER A 254 9.51 -1.71 17.95
N VAL A 255 10.51 -0.86 18.19
CA VAL A 255 10.37 0.60 18.04
C VAL A 255 10.08 0.97 16.56
N ALA A 256 10.78 0.34 15.60
CA ALA A 256 10.56 0.58 14.18
C ALA A 256 9.13 0.20 13.74
N TRP A 257 8.58 -0.90 14.26
CA TRP A 257 7.18 -1.25 14.01
C TRP A 257 6.19 -0.24 14.61
N LYS A 258 6.44 0.24 15.84
CA LYS A 258 5.65 1.32 16.45
C LYS A 258 5.66 2.56 15.56
N MET A 259 6.84 3.04 15.17
CA MET A 259 6.99 4.19 14.27
C MET A 259 6.29 3.96 12.92
N ALA A 260 6.39 2.74 12.37
CA ALA A 260 5.73 2.39 11.11
C ALA A 260 4.21 2.49 11.23
N LEU A 261 3.60 2.02 12.31
CA LEU A 261 2.16 2.08 12.51
C LEU A 261 1.66 3.50 12.75
N GLU A 262 2.40 4.29 13.52
CA GLU A 262 2.10 5.70 13.77
C GLU A 262 2.22 6.59 12.51
N ASN A 263 3.02 6.17 11.52
CA ASN A 263 3.17 6.87 10.24
C ASN A 263 2.03 6.51 9.28
N THR A 264 0.94 7.26 9.29
CA THR A 264 -0.28 6.97 8.52
C THR A 264 -0.36 7.67 7.17
N ASN A 265 0.48 8.71 6.93
CA ASN A 265 0.36 9.61 5.77
C ASN A 265 1.52 9.50 4.77
N THR A 266 2.40 8.54 4.97
CA THR A 266 3.49 8.21 4.04
C THR A 266 3.79 6.71 4.12
N PRO A 267 4.25 6.09 3.03
CA PRO A 267 4.68 4.70 3.09
C PRO A 267 5.91 4.56 3.99
N THR A 268 5.98 3.43 4.68
CA THR A 268 7.13 3.08 5.52
C THR A 268 7.77 1.80 5.00
N GLY A 269 9.09 1.76 4.90
CA GLY A 269 9.88 0.57 4.62
C GLY A 269 10.65 0.11 5.85
N LEU A 270 10.48 -1.15 6.24
CA LEU A 270 11.23 -1.84 7.28
C LEU A 270 12.27 -2.74 6.60
N ILE A 271 13.55 -2.40 6.72
CA ILE A 271 14.67 -3.13 6.12
C ILE A 271 15.30 -4.01 7.19
N LEU A 272 15.18 -5.34 7.05
CA LEU A 272 15.44 -6.29 8.10
C LEU A 272 16.54 -7.29 7.74
N SER A 273 17.41 -7.62 8.70
CA SER A 273 18.48 -8.58 8.50
C SER A 273 17.97 -10.03 8.41
N ARG A 274 18.67 -10.83 7.62
CA ARG A 274 18.53 -12.29 7.60
C ARG A 274 19.34 -12.96 8.70
N GLN A 275 20.51 -12.44 8.96
CA GLN A 275 21.45 -12.98 9.96
C GLN A 275 21.16 -12.47 11.36
N GLY A 276 21.45 -13.30 12.37
CA GLY A 276 21.36 -12.91 13.76
C GLY A 276 22.32 -11.77 14.09
N ILE A 277 21.87 -10.85 14.90
CA ILE A 277 22.63 -9.66 15.34
C ILE A 277 22.59 -9.65 16.87
N LYS A 278 23.75 -9.50 17.50
CA LYS A 278 23.80 -9.35 18.95
C LYS A 278 23.11 -8.05 19.35
N ASP A 279 22.23 -8.14 20.33
CA ASP A 279 21.54 -6.96 20.84
C ASP A 279 22.55 -5.97 21.45
N ILE A 280 22.27 -4.69 21.22
CA ILE A 280 23.08 -3.59 21.78
C ILE A 280 22.62 -3.34 23.22
N PRO A 281 23.54 -3.26 24.19
CA PRO A 281 23.20 -3.04 25.59
C PRO A 281 22.51 -1.72 25.89
#